data_deb92a0ecef08d62cc6a3ee04e1719e1
#
_entry.id   deb92a0ecef08d62cc6a3ee04e1719e1
#
_cell.length_a   1.000
_cell.length_b   1.000
_cell.length_c   1.000
_cell.angle_alpha   90.00
_cell.angle_beta   90.00
_cell.angle_gamma   90.00
#
_symmetry.space_group_name_H-M   'P 1'
#
loop_
_entity.id
_entity.type
_entity.pdbx_description
1 polymer ?
#
loop_
_entity_poly.entity_id
_entity_poly.type
_entity_poly.pdbx_seq_one_letter_code
_entity_poly.pdbx_strand_id
1 'polypeptide(L)'
;TDTNGVGRRTIEKDIYYLEYEGPFLVEIERYSAPGYNSEKQKSFNKRCLRYTSPSFSIFKKDLSDDEEYLLKEALSLLGQFEGLPNLDALEGLRLGLGVRRNERKIISLTKNPLENSNLLGELFTTISHRQVVELHYHKYSSPHIVLTVNIHPYLLKEYNRRWFLFAAAESDRKLLCFSLDRIDKVVPLPSHKFIDYDGEISEIFDDTIGVTINEESPVYNIVFWVSDISKDYVATKPIHDSQKNISGSEEEKLRRTYPTLSKGRFFSIDCKENYELIRELTSFGKELIVLTPIMIRKKIENRITEMVDNYKSLEIRT
;
A
#
# COMPACT_ATOMS: atom_id res chain seq x y z
N THR A 1 -13.33 44.69 -7.17
CA THR A 1 -13.20 43.24 -7.34
C THR A 1 -12.41 42.75 -6.17
N ASP A 2 -13.11 42.10 -5.22
CA ASP A 2 -12.55 41.40 -4.08
C ASP A 2 -11.62 40.32 -4.55
N THR A 3 -10.33 40.60 -4.50
CA THR A 3 -9.27 39.62 -4.78
C THR A 3 -8.83 38.94 -3.48
N ASN A 4 -9.73 38.64 -2.55
CA ASN A 4 -9.46 37.85 -1.33
C ASN A 4 -8.03 38.02 -0.73
N GLY A 5 -7.52 39.26 -0.67
CA GLY A 5 -6.22 39.55 -0.08
C GLY A 5 -4.99 39.28 -0.96
N VAL A 6 -5.14 38.82 -2.20
CA VAL A 6 -4.01 38.58 -3.11
C VAL A 6 -3.56 39.88 -3.74
N GLY A 7 -2.28 40.25 -3.57
CA GLY A 7 -1.70 41.45 -4.11
C GLY A 7 -1.53 41.43 -5.64
N ARG A 8 -1.62 42.64 -6.27
CA ARG A 8 -1.43 42.78 -7.73
C ARG A 8 -0.12 42.13 -8.24
N ARG A 9 0.97 42.26 -7.50
CA ARG A 9 2.28 41.69 -7.85
C ARG A 9 2.25 40.14 -7.91
N THR A 10 1.48 39.52 -7.03
CA THR A 10 1.30 38.05 -7.04
C THR A 10 0.57 37.62 -8.29
N ILE A 11 -0.53 38.28 -8.64
CA ILE A 11 -1.29 38.01 -9.86
C ILE A 11 -0.41 38.19 -11.11
N GLU A 12 0.39 39.28 -11.18
CA GLU A 12 1.30 39.49 -12.31
C GLU A 12 2.39 38.41 -12.41
N LYS A 13 2.90 37.93 -11.28
CA LYS A 13 3.87 36.83 -11.21
C LYS A 13 3.23 35.50 -11.64
N ASP A 14 2.01 35.22 -11.20
CA ASP A 14 1.29 33.99 -11.60
C ASP A 14 0.98 33.99 -13.11
N ILE A 15 0.61 35.15 -13.68
CA ILE A 15 0.39 35.29 -15.12
C ILE A 15 1.71 35.06 -15.88
N TYR A 16 2.81 35.64 -15.41
CA TYR A 16 4.13 35.44 -16.00
C TYR A 16 4.55 33.97 -15.98
N TYR A 17 4.33 33.28 -14.84
CA TYR A 17 4.59 31.86 -14.71
C TYR A 17 3.76 31.02 -15.72
N LEU A 18 2.48 31.33 -15.87
CA LEU A 18 1.62 30.63 -16.83
C LEU A 18 2.06 30.85 -18.28
N GLU A 19 2.57 32.05 -18.64
CA GLU A 19 2.99 32.38 -20.00
C GLU A 19 4.38 31.82 -20.34
N TYR A 20 5.34 31.80 -19.38
CA TYR A 20 6.76 31.61 -19.71
C TYR A 20 7.49 30.51 -18.95
N GLU A 21 7.05 30.14 -17.76
CA GLU A 21 7.79 29.23 -16.87
C GLU A 21 7.01 27.95 -16.53
N GLY A 22 5.69 28.02 -16.57
CA GLY A 22 4.81 26.91 -16.19
C GLY A 22 4.72 25.80 -17.25
N PRO A 23 4.18 24.65 -16.86
CA PRO A 23 4.10 23.49 -17.76
C PRO A 23 3.14 23.67 -18.95
N PHE A 24 2.35 24.74 -18.96
CA PHE A 24 1.31 24.97 -19.97
C PHE A 24 1.72 25.95 -21.06
N LEU A 25 2.69 26.85 -20.83
CA LEU A 25 3.14 27.90 -21.76
C LEU A 25 1.97 28.59 -22.47
N VAL A 26 1.08 29.16 -21.69
CA VAL A 26 -0.23 29.63 -22.15
C VAL A 26 -0.12 30.93 -22.90
N GLU A 27 -0.69 31.04 -24.07
CA GLU A 27 -0.84 32.29 -24.77
C GLU A 27 -1.99 33.13 -24.20
N ILE A 28 -1.67 34.31 -23.66
CA ILE A 28 -2.64 35.22 -23.04
C ILE A 28 -2.73 36.50 -23.87
N GLU A 29 -3.90 36.76 -24.42
CA GLU A 29 -4.18 38.03 -25.12
C GLU A 29 -4.57 39.11 -24.10
N ARG A 30 -3.97 40.29 -24.26
CA ARG A 30 -4.27 41.48 -23.48
C ARG A 30 -5.12 42.43 -24.28
N TYR A 31 -6.32 42.73 -23.80
CA TYR A 31 -7.26 43.63 -24.51
C TYR A 31 -7.88 44.64 -23.55
N SER A 32 -8.46 45.71 -24.09
CA SER A 32 -9.19 46.72 -23.36
C SER A 32 -10.69 46.58 -23.59
N ALA A 33 -11.45 46.53 -22.49
CA ALA A 33 -12.90 46.50 -22.53
C ALA A 33 -13.48 47.72 -21.84
N PRO A 34 -14.61 48.31 -22.31
CA PRO A 34 -15.27 49.41 -21.62
C PRO A 34 -15.80 48.94 -20.26
N GLY A 35 -15.52 49.66 -19.23
CA GLY A 35 -16.06 49.51 -17.87
C GLY A 35 -16.80 50.75 -17.43
N TYR A 36 -17.77 50.59 -16.56
CA TYR A 36 -18.51 51.68 -15.92
C TYR A 36 -18.43 51.62 -14.42
N ASN A 37 -18.02 52.73 -13.78
CA ASN A 37 -18.04 52.83 -12.32
C ASN A 37 -19.31 53.54 -11.88
N SER A 38 -20.23 52.82 -11.27
CA SER A 38 -21.53 53.35 -10.81
C SER A 38 -21.44 54.42 -9.71
N GLU A 39 -20.45 54.32 -8.84
CA GLU A 39 -20.24 55.26 -7.75
C GLU A 39 -19.70 56.63 -8.24
N LYS A 40 -18.82 56.59 -9.23
CA LYS A 40 -18.20 57.77 -9.80
C LYS A 40 -18.87 58.24 -11.09
N GLN A 41 -19.91 57.54 -11.55
CA GLN A 41 -20.65 57.80 -12.80
C GLN A 41 -19.71 58.04 -14.00
N LYS A 42 -18.62 57.28 -14.09
CA LYS A 42 -17.57 57.49 -15.09
C LYS A 42 -17.25 56.20 -15.85
N SER A 43 -17.19 56.31 -17.19
CA SER A 43 -16.69 55.26 -18.03
C SER A 43 -15.15 55.21 -17.98
N PHE A 44 -14.58 54.05 -18.02
CA PHE A 44 -13.14 53.80 -18.07
C PHE A 44 -12.82 52.59 -18.93
N ASN A 45 -11.61 52.47 -19.44
CA ASN A 45 -11.14 51.27 -20.13
C ASN A 45 -10.50 50.31 -19.14
N LYS A 46 -11.07 49.15 -19.02
CA LYS A 46 -10.57 48.07 -18.15
C LYS A 46 -9.61 47.19 -18.97
N ARG A 47 -8.38 47.01 -18.47
CA ARG A 47 -7.45 46.03 -19.04
C ARG A 47 -7.92 44.64 -18.64
N CYS A 48 -8.12 43.78 -19.62
CA CYS A 48 -8.60 42.42 -19.46
C CYS A 48 -7.59 41.44 -20.07
N LEU A 49 -7.64 40.25 -19.60
CA LEU A 49 -6.83 39.11 -20.05
C LEU A 49 -7.79 38.00 -20.46
N ARG A 50 -7.47 37.33 -21.56
CA ARG A 50 -8.14 36.10 -21.94
C ARG A 50 -7.15 35.12 -22.59
N TYR A 51 -7.45 33.88 -22.58
CA TYR A 51 -6.71 32.89 -23.36
C TYR A 51 -6.93 33.16 -24.87
N THR A 52 -5.86 33.06 -25.66
CA THR A 52 -5.94 33.23 -27.12
C THR A 52 -6.84 32.17 -27.73
N SER A 53 -6.77 30.94 -27.22
CA SER A 53 -7.71 29.87 -27.59
C SER A 53 -8.92 29.86 -26.64
N PRO A 54 -10.16 30.05 -27.14
CA PRO A 54 -11.37 30.00 -26.33
C PRO A 54 -11.66 28.64 -25.71
N SER A 55 -11.14 27.57 -26.30
CA SER A 55 -11.29 26.20 -25.82
C SER A 55 -10.23 25.81 -24.76
N PHE A 56 -9.16 26.63 -24.63
CA PHE A 56 -8.10 26.36 -23.69
C PHE A 56 -8.56 26.60 -22.25
N SER A 57 -8.17 25.70 -21.36
CA SER A 57 -8.28 25.89 -19.91
C SER A 57 -7.11 25.17 -19.24
N ILE A 58 -6.48 25.81 -18.25
CA ILE A 58 -5.47 25.14 -17.41
C ILE A 58 -6.00 23.88 -16.72
N PHE A 59 -7.32 23.75 -16.64
CA PHE A 59 -8.04 22.58 -16.10
C PHE A 59 -8.46 21.58 -17.19
N LYS A 60 -8.26 21.91 -18.46
CA LYS A 60 -8.49 21.04 -19.61
C LYS A 60 -7.20 21.00 -20.42
N LYS A 61 -6.28 20.12 -20.02
CA LYS A 61 -5.19 19.71 -20.90
C LYS A 61 -5.79 18.72 -21.89
N ASP A 62 -5.71 19.02 -23.18
CA ASP A 62 -5.96 18.03 -24.22
C ASP A 62 -4.84 16.99 -24.07
N LEU A 63 -5.19 15.81 -23.59
CA LEU A 63 -4.27 14.70 -23.45
C LEU A 63 -3.87 14.26 -24.87
N SER A 64 -2.59 13.99 -25.09
CA SER A 64 -2.17 13.27 -26.28
C SER A 64 -2.80 11.86 -26.29
N ASP A 65 -2.89 11.25 -27.46
CA ASP A 65 -3.45 9.90 -27.60
C ASP A 65 -2.75 8.88 -26.66
N ASP A 66 -1.43 9.03 -26.47
CA ASP A 66 -0.65 8.17 -25.56
C ASP A 66 -0.98 8.44 -24.08
N GLU A 67 -1.13 9.72 -23.70
CA GLU A 67 -1.52 10.10 -22.32
C GLU A 67 -2.95 9.66 -22.03
N GLU A 68 -3.87 9.78 -22.99
CA GLU A 68 -5.24 9.31 -22.87
C GLU A 68 -5.29 7.79 -22.75
N TYR A 69 -4.52 7.08 -23.56
CA TYR A 69 -4.39 5.62 -23.47
C TYR A 69 -3.85 5.18 -22.10
N LEU A 70 -2.75 5.80 -21.63
CA LEU A 70 -2.16 5.49 -20.34
C LEU A 70 -3.12 5.75 -19.18
N LEU A 71 -3.87 6.88 -19.25
CA LEU A 71 -4.87 7.21 -18.23
C LEU A 71 -6.03 6.19 -18.23
N LYS A 72 -6.48 5.76 -19.41
CA LYS A 72 -7.50 4.71 -19.55
C LYS A 72 -7.06 3.40 -18.90
N GLU A 73 -5.82 2.97 -19.16
CA GLU A 73 -5.26 1.75 -18.56
C GLU A 73 -5.10 1.89 -17.04
N ALA A 74 -4.62 3.04 -16.55
CA ALA A 74 -4.50 3.31 -15.12
C ALA A 74 -5.86 3.27 -14.41
N LEU A 75 -6.90 3.91 -14.98
CA LEU A 75 -8.26 3.87 -14.45
C LEU A 75 -8.85 2.46 -14.48
N SER A 76 -8.55 1.68 -15.51
CA SER A 76 -8.96 0.27 -15.62
C SER A 76 -8.31 -0.59 -14.54
N LEU A 77 -7.02 -0.37 -14.26
CA LEU A 77 -6.29 -1.04 -13.18
C LEU A 77 -6.83 -0.65 -11.80
N LEU A 78 -7.01 0.65 -11.54
CA LEU A 78 -7.58 1.14 -10.29
C LEU A 78 -8.99 0.61 -10.04
N GLY A 79 -9.81 0.51 -11.09
CA GLY A 79 -11.14 -0.08 -11.00
C GLY A 79 -11.17 -1.59 -10.66
N GLN A 80 -10.01 -2.25 -10.62
CA GLN A 80 -9.92 -3.63 -10.15
C GLN A 80 -9.80 -3.75 -8.63
N PHE A 81 -9.46 -2.65 -7.93
CA PHE A 81 -9.44 -2.61 -6.47
C PHE A 81 -10.82 -2.24 -5.95
N GLU A 82 -11.50 -3.21 -5.36
CA GLU A 82 -12.78 -2.98 -4.69
C GLU A 82 -12.56 -2.27 -3.35
N GLY A 83 -13.44 -1.31 -3.01
CA GLY A 83 -13.39 -0.60 -1.72
C GLY A 83 -12.43 0.59 -1.64
N LEU A 84 -11.76 0.99 -2.75
CA LEU A 84 -11.04 2.27 -2.76
C LEU A 84 -12.02 3.44 -2.55
N PRO A 85 -11.62 4.46 -1.78
CA PRO A 85 -12.43 5.67 -1.61
C PRO A 85 -12.58 6.38 -2.96
N ASN A 86 -13.73 7.01 -3.15
CA ASN A 86 -14.04 7.77 -4.36
C ASN A 86 -14.04 6.98 -5.68
N LEU A 87 -14.32 5.67 -5.64
CA LEU A 87 -14.54 4.89 -6.87
C LEU A 87 -15.63 5.52 -7.75
N ASP A 88 -16.66 6.13 -7.15
CA ASP A 88 -17.69 6.87 -7.89
C ASP A 88 -17.09 8.10 -8.60
N ALA A 89 -16.14 8.78 -8.00
CA ALA A 89 -15.42 9.88 -8.64
C ALA A 89 -14.50 9.39 -9.77
N LEU A 90 -13.84 8.23 -9.61
CA LEU A 90 -13.09 7.57 -10.69
C LEU A 90 -14.01 7.16 -11.85
N GLU A 91 -15.20 6.67 -11.55
CA GLU A 91 -16.21 6.33 -12.56
C GLU A 91 -16.71 7.60 -13.26
N GLY A 92 -16.91 8.70 -12.52
CA GLY A 92 -17.22 10.02 -13.09
C GLY A 92 -16.12 10.54 -14.00
N LEU A 93 -14.85 10.42 -13.60
CA LEU A 93 -13.70 10.74 -14.43
C LEU A 93 -13.65 9.87 -15.70
N ARG A 94 -13.86 8.58 -15.54
CA ARG A 94 -13.91 7.63 -16.66
C ARG A 94 -14.98 8.00 -17.69
N LEU A 95 -16.19 8.33 -17.22
CA LEU A 95 -17.29 8.76 -18.08
C LEU A 95 -17.00 10.12 -18.74
N GLY A 96 -16.43 11.07 -17.98
CA GLY A 96 -16.05 12.40 -18.49
C GLY A 96 -14.97 12.35 -19.56
N LEU A 97 -14.08 11.36 -19.50
CA LEU A 97 -13.04 11.12 -20.51
C LEU A 97 -13.48 10.21 -21.66
N GLY A 98 -14.77 9.82 -21.69
CA GLY A 98 -15.30 8.91 -22.72
C GLY A 98 -14.71 7.49 -22.67
N VAL A 99 -14.08 7.11 -21.56
CA VAL A 99 -13.47 5.79 -21.37
C VAL A 99 -14.57 4.74 -21.24
N ARG A 100 -14.80 3.95 -22.28
CA ARG A 100 -15.69 2.79 -22.21
C ARG A 100 -15.09 1.72 -21.30
N ARG A 101 -15.91 1.00 -20.54
CA ARG A 101 -15.44 -0.21 -19.83
C ARG A 101 -14.81 -1.15 -20.84
N ASN A 102 -13.53 -1.42 -20.66
CA ASN A 102 -12.83 -2.36 -21.51
C ASN A 102 -13.40 -3.74 -21.20
N GLU A 103 -14.19 -4.31 -22.10
CA GLU A 103 -14.80 -5.63 -21.93
C GLU A 103 -13.75 -6.74 -21.92
N ARG A 104 -12.55 -6.47 -22.45
CA ARG A 104 -11.45 -7.40 -22.56
C ARG A 104 -10.44 -7.14 -21.43
N LYS A 105 -10.50 -7.93 -20.37
CA LYS A 105 -9.47 -7.92 -19.32
C LYS A 105 -8.14 -8.45 -19.89
N ILE A 106 -7.18 -7.55 -20.07
CA ILE A 106 -5.80 -7.90 -20.47
C ILE A 106 -4.98 -8.25 -19.23
N ILE A 107 -5.22 -7.56 -18.11
CA ILE A 107 -4.56 -7.80 -16.82
C ILE A 107 -5.60 -8.30 -15.83
N SER A 108 -5.32 -9.42 -15.19
CA SER A 108 -6.16 -9.99 -14.15
C SER A 108 -5.38 -10.03 -12.83
N LEU A 109 -5.85 -9.26 -11.85
CA LEU A 109 -5.37 -9.35 -10.47
C LEU A 109 -6.20 -10.39 -9.73
N THR A 110 -5.53 -11.23 -8.95
CA THR A 110 -6.25 -12.20 -8.13
C THR A 110 -6.95 -11.46 -6.99
N LYS A 111 -8.28 -11.50 -7.02
CA LYS A 111 -9.12 -10.86 -6.00
C LYS A 111 -9.51 -11.86 -4.93
N ASN A 112 -9.53 -11.40 -3.69
CA ASN A 112 -10.32 -12.02 -2.63
C ASN A 112 -11.54 -11.12 -2.43
N PRO A 113 -12.79 -11.61 -2.48
CA PRO A 113 -13.94 -10.81 -2.11
C PRO A 113 -13.71 -10.28 -0.68
N LEU A 114 -13.55 -8.98 -0.55
CA LEU A 114 -13.39 -8.33 0.74
C LEU A 114 -14.74 -8.29 1.44
N GLU A 115 -14.87 -9.05 2.51
CA GLU A 115 -15.84 -8.72 3.53
C GLU A 115 -15.47 -7.34 4.08
N ASN A 116 -16.44 -6.41 4.14
CA ASN A 116 -16.24 -5.02 4.60
C ASN A 116 -15.34 -4.14 3.68
N SER A 117 -15.43 -4.30 2.36
CA SER A 117 -14.70 -3.46 1.39
C SER A 117 -14.95 -1.95 1.54
N ASN A 118 -16.14 -1.55 2.02
CA ASN A 118 -16.49 -0.17 2.33
C ASN A 118 -15.59 0.45 3.42
N LEU A 119 -15.12 -0.35 4.39
CA LEU A 119 -14.23 0.13 5.46
C LEU A 119 -12.85 0.56 4.94
N LEU A 120 -12.39 0.01 3.82
CA LEU A 120 -11.12 0.42 3.23
C LEU A 120 -11.12 1.92 2.87
N GLY A 121 -12.20 2.39 2.25
CA GLY A 121 -12.37 3.79 1.90
C GLY A 121 -12.50 4.71 3.12
N GLU A 122 -13.26 4.27 4.13
CA GLU A 122 -13.43 5.00 5.38
C GLU A 122 -12.10 5.12 6.14
N LEU A 123 -11.37 4.02 6.28
CA LEU A 123 -10.07 4.01 6.94
C LEU A 123 -9.00 4.81 6.18
N PHE A 124 -9.01 4.75 4.85
CA PHE A 124 -8.14 5.59 4.03
C PHE A 124 -8.41 7.08 4.29
N THR A 125 -9.67 7.46 4.38
CA THR A 125 -10.08 8.84 4.66
C THR A 125 -9.65 9.27 6.06
N THR A 126 -9.85 8.43 7.07
CA THR A 126 -9.44 8.72 8.47
C THR A 126 -7.92 8.85 8.61
N ILE A 127 -7.13 8.01 7.94
CA ILE A 127 -5.67 8.12 7.91
C ILE A 127 -5.25 9.43 7.23
N SER A 128 -5.81 9.72 6.05
CA SER A 128 -5.47 10.93 5.28
C SER A 128 -5.80 12.22 6.03
N HIS A 129 -6.86 12.23 6.82
CA HIS A 129 -7.27 13.38 7.64
C HIS A 129 -6.70 13.34 9.06
N ARG A 130 -5.85 12.34 9.40
CA ARG A 130 -5.22 12.23 10.73
C ARG A 130 -6.25 12.26 11.85
N GLN A 131 -7.25 11.37 11.76
CA GLN A 131 -8.35 11.30 12.72
C GLN A 131 -8.17 10.09 13.65
N VAL A 132 -8.37 10.31 14.94
CA VAL A 132 -8.52 9.23 15.92
C VAL A 132 -9.86 8.55 15.70
N VAL A 133 -9.89 7.24 15.82
CA VAL A 133 -11.12 6.46 15.67
C VAL A 133 -11.30 5.48 16.83
N GLU A 134 -12.55 5.26 17.21
CA GLU A 134 -12.95 4.10 18.00
C GLU A 134 -13.21 2.94 17.06
N LEU A 135 -12.44 1.85 17.26
CA LEU A 135 -12.52 0.65 16.47
C LEU A 135 -13.27 -0.45 17.23
N HIS A 136 -14.29 -1.03 16.60
CA HIS A 136 -14.98 -2.23 17.09
C HIS A 136 -14.43 -3.44 16.34
N TYR A 137 -13.85 -4.38 17.05
CA TYR A 137 -13.09 -5.49 16.50
C TYR A 137 -13.39 -6.80 17.21
N HIS A 138 -13.49 -7.90 16.47
CA HIS A 138 -13.67 -9.24 17.03
C HIS A 138 -12.49 -10.16 16.67
N LYS A 139 -12.23 -11.16 17.54
CA LYS A 139 -11.23 -12.20 17.27
C LYS A 139 -11.93 -13.46 16.76
N TYR A 140 -11.30 -14.18 15.84
CA TYR A 140 -11.83 -15.48 15.40
C TYR A 140 -12.03 -16.49 16.53
N SER A 141 -11.16 -16.47 17.55
CA SER A 141 -11.29 -17.32 18.73
C SER A 141 -12.49 -16.97 19.61
N SER A 142 -13.04 -15.78 19.46
CA SER A 142 -14.14 -15.28 20.29
C SER A 142 -15.01 -14.32 19.47
N PRO A 143 -15.71 -14.81 18.43
CA PRO A 143 -16.40 -13.95 17.46
C PRO A 143 -17.59 -13.17 18.07
N HIS A 144 -18.09 -13.59 19.23
CA HIS A 144 -19.18 -12.90 19.94
C HIS A 144 -18.69 -11.79 20.87
N ILE A 145 -17.38 -11.62 21.04
CA ILE A 145 -16.82 -10.59 21.92
C ILE A 145 -16.25 -9.47 21.03
N VAL A 146 -16.95 -8.33 21.02
CA VAL A 146 -16.48 -7.12 20.37
C VAL A 146 -15.55 -6.38 21.33
N LEU A 147 -14.31 -6.16 20.88
CA LEU A 147 -13.34 -5.32 21.57
C LEU A 147 -13.49 -3.91 21.03
N THR A 148 -13.62 -2.93 21.91
CA THR A 148 -13.64 -1.51 21.56
C THR A 148 -12.33 -0.87 21.98
N VAL A 149 -11.66 -0.20 21.05
CA VAL A 149 -10.37 0.44 21.29
C VAL A 149 -10.26 1.75 20.50
N ASN A 150 -9.79 2.81 21.15
CA ASN A 150 -9.44 4.05 20.48
C ASN A 150 -8.03 3.94 19.91
N ILE A 151 -7.89 4.28 18.64
CA ILE A 151 -6.63 4.11 17.91
C ILE A 151 -6.29 5.34 17.06
N HIS A 152 -4.98 5.51 16.83
CA HIS A 152 -4.40 6.40 15.83
C HIS A 152 -4.06 5.56 14.59
N PRO A 153 -4.87 5.57 13.53
CA PRO A 153 -4.62 4.76 12.34
C PRO A 153 -3.50 5.37 11.49
N TYR A 154 -2.55 4.54 11.03
CA TYR A 154 -1.37 5.01 10.31
C TYR A 154 -1.22 4.45 8.90
N LEU A 155 -1.47 3.15 8.70
CA LEU A 155 -1.18 2.47 7.44
C LEU A 155 -2.21 1.39 7.14
N LEU A 156 -2.61 1.32 5.88
CA LEU A 156 -3.32 0.17 5.29
C LEU A 156 -2.33 -0.64 4.46
N LYS A 157 -2.16 -1.92 4.79
CA LYS A 157 -1.26 -2.83 4.09
C LYS A 157 -2.03 -4.03 3.55
N GLU A 158 -1.88 -4.29 2.27
CA GLU A 158 -2.33 -5.56 1.69
C GLU A 158 -1.24 -6.62 1.90
N TYR A 159 -1.63 -7.78 2.41
CA TYR A 159 -0.76 -8.95 2.47
C TYR A 159 -1.58 -10.22 2.24
N ASN A 160 -1.11 -11.03 1.32
CA ASN A 160 -1.73 -12.32 0.99
C ASN A 160 -3.24 -12.21 0.73
N ARG A 161 -3.64 -11.20 -0.05
CA ARG A 161 -5.02 -10.89 -0.48
C ARG A 161 -5.96 -10.48 0.66
N ARG A 162 -5.40 -9.99 1.78
CA ARG A 162 -6.16 -9.39 2.89
C ARG A 162 -5.61 -8.02 3.20
N TRP A 163 -6.49 -7.15 3.64
CA TRP A 163 -6.11 -5.83 4.10
C TRP A 163 -5.96 -5.80 5.62
N PHE A 164 -4.97 -5.07 6.06
CA PHE A 164 -4.63 -4.88 7.45
C PHE A 164 -4.45 -3.41 7.76
N LEU A 165 -4.98 -2.99 8.92
CA LEU A 165 -4.79 -1.67 9.47
C LEU A 165 -3.70 -1.73 10.54
N PHE A 166 -2.69 -0.89 10.41
CA PHE A 166 -1.69 -0.63 11.45
C PHE A 166 -2.04 0.66 12.16
N ALA A 167 -2.14 0.60 13.48
CA ALA A 167 -2.58 1.70 14.32
C ALA A 167 -1.95 1.60 15.71
N ALA A 168 -1.72 2.74 16.38
CA ALA A 168 -1.37 2.72 17.80
C ALA A 168 -2.62 2.85 18.66
N ALA A 169 -2.72 2.04 19.72
CA ALA A 169 -3.73 2.25 20.73
C ALA A 169 -3.51 3.59 21.45
N GLU A 170 -4.59 4.32 21.71
CA GLU A 170 -4.51 5.62 22.39
C GLU A 170 -4.02 5.46 23.85
N SER A 171 -4.30 4.33 24.48
CA SER A 171 -4.05 4.05 25.90
C SER A 171 -2.57 3.89 26.25
N ASP A 172 -1.83 3.13 25.46
CA ASP A 172 -0.44 2.72 25.75
C ASP A 172 0.52 2.94 24.58
N ARG A 173 0.00 3.47 23.48
CA ARG A 173 0.75 3.75 22.26
C ARG A 173 1.35 2.53 21.58
N LYS A 174 0.93 1.35 21.99
CA LYS A 174 1.37 0.10 21.38
C LYS A 174 0.86 0.00 19.94
N LEU A 175 1.76 -0.32 19.02
CA LEU A 175 1.40 -0.58 17.64
C LEU A 175 0.67 -1.92 17.51
N LEU A 176 -0.49 -1.89 16.91
CA LEU A 176 -1.39 -3.02 16.71
C LEU A 176 -1.67 -3.22 15.22
N CYS A 177 -1.93 -4.46 14.84
CA CYS A 177 -2.33 -4.86 13.51
C CYS A 177 -3.75 -5.46 13.54
N PHE A 178 -4.66 -4.88 12.79
CA PHE A 178 -6.06 -5.29 12.69
C PHE A 178 -6.37 -5.77 11.28
N SER A 179 -6.89 -6.97 11.14
CA SER A 179 -7.39 -7.45 9.84
C SER A 179 -8.77 -6.83 9.56
N LEU A 180 -8.96 -6.25 8.37
CA LEU A 180 -10.19 -5.51 8.03
C LEU A 180 -11.45 -6.37 8.05
N ASP A 181 -11.34 -7.65 7.71
CA ASP A 181 -12.44 -8.62 7.76
C ASP A 181 -13.00 -8.89 9.18
N ARG A 182 -12.30 -8.41 10.21
CA ARG A 182 -12.69 -8.53 11.61
C ARG A 182 -13.05 -7.19 12.27
N ILE A 183 -13.09 -6.11 11.49
CA ILE A 183 -13.54 -4.80 11.95
C ILE A 183 -15.04 -4.72 11.71
N ASP A 184 -15.81 -4.58 12.78
CA ASP A 184 -17.27 -4.46 12.71
C ASP A 184 -17.69 -3.02 12.42
N LYS A 185 -16.97 -2.05 13.01
CA LYS A 185 -17.31 -0.62 12.92
C LYS A 185 -16.10 0.26 13.19
N VAL A 186 -16.08 1.40 12.52
CA VAL A 186 -15.13 2.52 12.74
C VAL A 186 -15.95 3.75 13.10
N VAL A 187 -15.60 4.44 14.19
CA VAL A 187 -16.28 5.66 14.62
C VAL A 187 -15.27 6.77 14.78
N PRO A 188 -15.27 7.81 13.95
CA PRO A 188 -14.37 8.96 14.12
C PRO A 188 -14.58 9.67 15.45
N LEU A 189 -13.45 10.05 16.08
CA LEU A 189 -13.42 10.78 17.35
C LEU A 189 -12.80 12.17 17.13
N PRO A 190 -13.52 13.15 16.59
CA PRO A 190 -12.98 14.45 16.17
C PRO A 190 -12.46 15.31 17.33
N SER A 191 -12.89 15.03 18.56
CA SER A 191 -12.40 15.72 19.77
C SER A 191 -11.05 15.21 20.29
N HIS A 192 -10.59 14.06 19.79
CA HIS A 192 -9.34 13.44 20.20
C HIS A 192 -8.18 13.95 19.35
N LYS A 193 -7.07 14.30 20.02
CA LYS A 193 -5.87 14.78 19.32
C LYS A 193 -5.13 13.61 18.68
N PHE A 194 -5.00 13.64 17.36
CA PHE A 194 -4.19 12.67 16.65
C PHE A 194 -2.70 12.83 17.00
N ILE A 195 -2.02 11.73 17.17
CA ILE A 195 -0.58 11.67 17.41
C ILE A 195 0.04 10.81 16.32
N ASP A 196 1.04 11.35 15.64
CA ASP A 196 1.75 10.64 14.59
C ASP A 196 2.55 9.45 15.12
N TYR A 197 2.85 8.54 14.22
CA TYR A 197 3.83 7.51 14.47
C TYR A 197 5.23 8.16 14.53
N ASP A 198 6.06 7.69 15.44
CA ASP A 198 7.45 8.18 15.57
C ASP A 198 8.34 7.38 14.61
N GLY A 199 8.81 8.03 13.55
CA GLY A 199 9.56 7.43 12.45
C GLY A 199 8.69 7.03 11.25
N GLU A 200 9.28 6.26 10.35
CA GLU A 200 8.61 5.74 9.15
C GLU A 200 8.01 4.37 9.41
N ILE A 201 6.69 4.27 9.34
CA ILE A 201 5.99 2.99 9.63
C ILE A 201 6.35 1.87 8.65
N SER A 202 6.83 2.21 7.46
CA SER A 202 7.32 1.25 6.47
C SER A 202 8.55 0.48 6.92
N GLU A 203 9.42 1.10 7.73
CA GLU A 203 10.67 0.48 8.25
C GLU A 203 10.42 -0.76 9.10
N ILE A 204 9.21 -0.89 9.69
CA ILE A 204 8.82 -2.08 10.47
C ILE A 204 8.88 -3.36 9.62
N PHE A 205 8.71 -3.21 8.30
CA PHE A 205 8.68 -4.33 7.36
C PHE A 205 10.04 -4.65 6.76
N ASP A 206 11.09 -3.87 7.06
CA ASP A 206 12.44 -4.09 6.54
C ASP A 206 13.08 -5.38 7.09
N ASP A 207 12.59 -5.85 8.24
CA ASP A 207 13.04 -7.07 8.89
C ASP A 207 11.89 -8.05 9.22
N THR A 208 10.69 -7.82 8.65
CA THR A 208 9.48 -8.57 8.98
C THR A 208 8.75 -9.04 7.72
N ILE A 209 8.55 -10.34 7.59
CA ILE A 209 7.70 -10.91 6.55
C ILE A 209 6.23 -10.82 7.00
N GLY A 210 5.39 -10.25 6.16
CA GLY A 210 3.94 -10.21 6.39
C GLY A 210 3.46 -9.04 7.24
N VAL A 211 2.64 -9.33 8.24
CA VAL A 211 1.87 -8.32 9.00
C VAL A 211 1.89 -8.53 10.51
N THR A 212 2.40 -9.67 10.99
CA THR A 212 2.53 -9.93 12.42
C THR A 212 3.80 -9.30 12.96
N ILE A 213 3.64 -8.19 13.68
CA ILE A 213 4.75 -7.46 14.30
C ILE A 213 5.13 -8.16 15.59
N ASN A 214 6.42 -8.42 15.76
CA ASN A 214 7.02 -8.90 16.99
C ASN A 214 8.18 -7.97 17.36
N GLU A 215 7.86 -6.89 18.07
CA GLU A 215 8.85 -5.85 18.44
C GLU A 215 9.95 -6.40 19.35
N GLU A 216 9.65 -7.39 20.18
CA GLU A 216 10.59 -8.00 21.13
C GLU A 216 11.53 -9.02 20.47
N SER A 217 11.20 -9.50 19.26
CA SER A 217 12.03 -10.46 18.55
C SER A 217 13.26 -9.80 17.97
N PRO A 218 14.47 -10.32 18.20
CA PRO A 218 15.65 -9.85 17.50
C PRO A 218 15.59 -10.26 16.02
N VAL A 219 16.35 -9.55 15.21
CA VAL A 219 16.59 -9.93 13.81
C VAL A 219 17.56 -11.12 13.80
N TYR A 220 17.17 -12.20 13.15
CA TYR A 220 17.97 -13.40 12.99
C TYR A 220 18.54 -13.47 11.58
N ASN A 221 19.82 -13.80 11.47
CA ASN A 221 20.39 -14.25 10.20
C ASN A 221 20.00 -15.73 9.99
N ILE A 222 19.11 -15.96 9.05
CA ILE A 222 18.52 -17.27 8.79
C ILE A 222 19.15 -17.85 7.54
N VAL A 223 19.93 -18.90 7.70
CA VAL A 223 20.55 -19.64 6.61
C VAL A 223 19.70 -20.84 6.25
N PHE A 224 19.44 -21.00 4.97
CA PHE A 224 18.66 -22.11 4.44
C PHE A 224 19.22 -22.63 3.11
N TRP A 225 18.97 -23.89 2.87
CA TRP A 225 19.28 -24.56 1.60
C TRP A 225 18.02 -24.69 0.77
N VAL A 226 18.16 -24.55 -0.55
CA VAL A 226 17.10 -24.77 -1.53
C VAL A 226 17.57 -25.77 -2.57
N SER A 227 16.72 -26.74 -2.89
CA SER A 227 17.02 -27.80 -3.87
C SER A 227 17.28 -27.25 -5.27
N ASP A 228 17.84 -28.09 -6.13
CA ASP A 228 18.07 -27.79 -7.55
C ASP A 228 16.77 -27.45 -8.30
N ILE A 229 15.64 -27.97 -7.84
CA ILE A 229 14.33 -27.74 -8.47
C ILE A 229 13.85 -26.30 -8.23
N SER A 230 14.04 -25.79 -7.03
CA SER A 230 13.46 -24.51 -6.58
C SER A 230 14.47 -23.36 -6.46
N LYS A 231 15.78 -23.63 -6.58
CA LYS A 231 16.82 -22.62 -6.35
C LYS A 231 16.71 -21.37 -7.21
N ASP A 232 16.36 -21.52 -8.49
CA ASP A 232 16.28 -20.40 -9.41
C ASP A 232 14.97 -19.60 -9.21
N TYR A 233 13.89 -20.29 -8.81
CA TYR A 233 12.65 -19.63 -8.39
C TYR A 233 12.89 -18.75 -7.16
N VAL A 234 13.55 -19.28 -6.12
CA VAL A 234 13.87 -18.50 -4.90
C VAL A 234 14.88 -17.40 -5.17
N ALA A 235 15.81 -17.59 -6.13
CA ALA A 235 16.76 -16.55 -6.51
C ALA A 235 16.09 -15.38 -7.25
N THR A 236 15.07 -15.64 -8.08
CA THR A 236 14.36 -14.63 -8.87
C THR A 236 13.18 -14.02 -8.15
N LYS A 237 12.64 -14.73 -7.16
CA LYS A 237 11.58 -14.24 -6.26
C LYS A 237 12.04 -14.42 -4.81
N PRO A 238 12.82 -13.48 -4.27
CA PRO A 238 13.33 -13.55 -2.91
C PRO A 238 12.20 -13.70 -1.89
N ILE A 239 12.47 -14.48 -0.84
CA ILE A 239 11.55 -14.65 0.31
C ILE A 239 11.44 -13.35 1.10
N HIS A 240 12.54 -12.60 1.14
CA HIS A 240 12.64 -11.28 1.79
C HIS A 240 13.69 -10.42 1.06
N ASP A 241 13.57 -9.09 1.13
CA ASP A 241 14.47 -8.15 0.43
C ASP A 241 15.92 -8.25 0.89
N SER A 242 16.15 -8.68 2.14
CA SER A 242 17.48 -8.96 2.69
C SER A 242 18.15 -10.22 2.14
N GLN A 243 17.47 -10.98 1.27
CA GLN A 243 17.99 -12.27 0.79
C GLN A 243 19.32 -12.14 0.05
N LYS A 244 20.28 -12.96 0.46
CA LYS A 244 21.61 -13.06 -0.17
C LYS A 244 21.89 -14.50 -0.58
N ASN A 245 22.56 -14.66 -1.70
CA ASN A 245 23.11 -15.94 -2.11
C ASN A 245 24.44 -16.18 -1.37
N ILE A 246 24.57 -17.33 -0.73
CA ILE A 246 25.82 -17.73 -0.07
C ILE A 246 26.73 -18.42 -1.10
N SER A 247 27.98 -17.99 -1.17
CA SER A 247 28.96 -18.48 -2.13
C SER A 247 30.38 -18.51 -1.54
N GLY A 248 31.33 -19.10 -2.27
CA GLY A 248 32.75 -19.16 -1.88
C GLY A 248 33.00 -20.02 -0.65
N SER A 249 33.86 -19.55 0.23
CA SER A 249 34.31 -20.30 1.42
C SER A 249 33.19 -20.65 2.40
N GLU A 250 32.18 -19.82 2.49
CA GLU A 250 31.02 -20.06 3.35
C GLU A 250 30.17 -21.20 2.79
N GLU A 251 29.91 -21.20 1.49
CA GLU A 251 29.22 -22.28 0.82
C GLU A 251 29.96 -23.62 0.98
N GLU A 252 31.29 -23.61 0.79
CA GLU A 252 32.10 -24.82 0.97
C GLU A 252 32.00 -25.36 2.40
N LYS A 253 32.03 -24.47 3.40
CA LYS A 253 31.85 -24.86 4.79
C LYS A 253 30.49 -25.51 5.04
N LEU A 254 29.43 -24.92 4.50
CA LEU A 254 28.08 -25.49 4.60
C LEU A 254 27.97 -26.85 3.91
N ARG A 255 28.56 -27.03 2.72
CA ARG A 255 28.56 -28.32 2.02
C ARG A 255 29.31 -29.40 2.79
N ARG A 256 30.43 -29.06 3.45
CA ARG A 256 31.15 -30.00 4.34
C ARG A 256 30.33 -30.36 5.58
N THR A 257 29.61 -29.39 6.15
CA THR A 257 28.79 -29.60 7.35
C THR A 257 27.53 -30.42 7.04
N TYR A 258 26.96 -30.23 5.84
CA TYR A 258 25.73 -30.88 5.39
C TYR A 258 25.94 -31.66 4.07
N PRO A 259 26.68 -32.77 4.08
CA PRO A 259 27.08 -33.48 2.83
C PRO A 259 25.89 -34.05 2.05
N THR A 260 24.76 -34.27 2.72
CA THR A 260 23.52 -34.71 2.07
C THR A 260 22.89 -33.63 1.17
N LEU A 261 23.23 -32.35 1.39
CA LEU A 261 22.74 -31.20 0.62
C LEU A 261 23.75 -30.85 -0.51
N SER A 262 24.22 -31.83 -1.24
CA SER A 262 25.29 -31.71 -2.23
C SER A 262 24.90 -30.91 -3.49
N LYS A 263 23.60 -30.91 -3.84
CA LYS A 263 23.02 -30.14 -4.94
C LYS A 263 22.14 -29.05 -4.41
N GLY A 264 21.88 -28.01 -5.22
CA GLY A 264 21.07 -26.86 -4.81
C GLY A 264 21.94 -25.66 -4.40
N ARG A 265 21.33 -24.70 -3.73
CA ARG A 265 21.94 -23.41 -3.40
C ARG A 265 21.61 -23.01 -1.96
N PHE A 266 22.55 -22.31 -1.32
CA PHE A 266 22.36 -21.75 0.01
C PHE A 266 22.02 -20.27 -0.07
N PHE A 267 21.12 -19.84 0.76
CA PHE A 267 20.71 -18.44 0.91
C PHE A 267 20.72 -18.04 2.38
N SER A 268 20.79 -16.75 2.63
CA SER A 268 20.54 -16.16 3.93
C SER A 268 19.52 -15.03 3.82
N ILE A 269 18.73 -14.81 4.87
CA ILE A 269 17.86 -13.67 5.07
C ILE A 269 18.03 -13.13 6.48
N ASP A 270 17.84 -11.83 6.66
CA ASP A 270 17.84 -11.17 7.97
C ASP A 270 16.40 -10.80 8.30
N CYS A 271 15.77 -11.53 9.23
CA CYS A 271 14.35 -11.35 9.59
C CYS A 271 14.08 -11.59 11.06
N LYS A 272 13.06 -10.89 11.58
CA LYS A 272 12.42 -11.22 12.87
C LYS A 272 11.59 -12.48 12.74
N GLU A 273 11.54 -13.23 13.83
CA GLU A 273 10.68 -14.39 13.88
C GLU A 273 9.22 -14.00 14.06
N ASN A 274 8.37 -14.49 13.16
CA ASN A 274 6.92 -14.39 13.27
C ASN A 274 6.23 -15.59 12.60
N TYR A 275 4.91 -15.60 12.63
CA TYR A 275 4.11 -16.68 12.05
C TYR A 275 4.29 -16.77 10.52
N GLU A 276 4.32 -15.64 9.85
CA GLU A 276 4.43 -15.57 8.38
C GLU A 276 5.77 -16.10 7.90
N LEU A 277 6.87 -15.79 8.58
CA LEU A 277 8.19 -16.31 8.26
C LEU A 277 8.20 -17.85 8.33
N ILE A 278 7.71 -18.41 9.44
CA ILE A 278 7.66 -19.87 9.61
C ILE A 278 6.76 -20.52 8.55
N ARG A 279 5.63 -19.90 8.25
CA ARG A 279 4.71 -20.37 7.19
C ARG A 279 5.39 -20.36 5.83
N GLU A 280 6.03 -19.24 5.47
CA GLU A 280 6.68 -19.07 4.16
C GLU A 280 7.80 -20.10 3.97
N LEU A 281 8.71 -20.22 4.94
CA LEU A 281 9.79 -21.21 4.89
C LEU A 281 9.27 -22.65 4.82
N THR A 282 8.15 -22.96 5.49
CA THR A 282 7.55 -24.29 5.47
C THR A 282 6.81 -24.59 4.15
N SER A 283 6.34 -23.55 3.45
CA SER A 283 5.53 -23.69 2.23
C SER A 283 6.25 -24.40 1.08
N PHE A 284 7.59 -24.33 1.06
CA PHE A 284 8.43 -25.00 0.09
C PHE A 284 8.56 -26.52 0.33
N GLY A 285 8.05 -27.02 1.46
CA GLY A 285 8.11 -28.44 1.81
C GLY A 285 9.55 -28.97 1.83
N LYS A 286 9.81 -30.08 1.16
CA LYS A 286 11.14 -30.72 1.11
C LYS A 286 12.17 -29.94 0.29
N GLU A 287 11.74 -28.94 -0.49
CA GLU A 287 12.63 -28.20 -1.38
C GLU A 287 13.41 -27.09 -0.67
N LEU A 288 13.04 -26.76 0.60
CA LEU A 288 13.74 -25.79 1.42
C LEU A 288 14.00 -26.36 2.82
N ILE A 289 15.25 -26.24 3.27
CA ILE A 289 15.67 -26.70 4.61
C ILE A 289 16.38 -25.56 5.34
N VAL A 290 15.82 -25.13 6.46
CA VAL A 290 16.45 -24.16 7.35
C VAL A 290 17.58 -24.82 8.12
N LEU A 291 18.76 -24.20 8.12
CA LEU A 291 19.97 -24.70 8.77
C LEU A 291 20.24 -23.99 10.09
N THR A 292 20.20 -22.66 10.07
CA THR A 292 20.43 -21.80 11.24
C THR A 292 19.43 -20.63 11.25
N PRO A 293 19.10 -20.06 12.42
CA PRO A 293 19.46 -20.52 13.76
C PRO A 293 18.66 -21.77 14.15
N ILE A 294 19.24 -22.54 15.07
CA ILE A 294 18.68 -23.85 15.49
C ILE A 294 17.26 -23.73 16.07
N MET A 295 16.93 -22.60 16.68
CA MET A 295 15.60 -22.38 17.24
C MET A 295 14.51 -22.30 16.16
N ILE A 296 14.77 -21.58 15.06
CA ILE A 296 13.84 -21.47 13.92
C ILE A 296 13.73 -22.82 13.22
N ARG A 297 14.88 -23.49 13.01
CA ARG A 297 14.90 -24.83 12.44
C ARG A 297 14.03 -25.79 13.25
N LYS A 298 14.17 -25.83 14.60
CA LYS A 298 13.36 -26.71 15.47
C LYS A 298 11.88 -26.38 15.40
N LYS A 299 11.48 -25.11 15.28
CA LYS A 299 10.07 -24.74 15.12
C LYS A 299 9.47 -25.30 13.84
N ILE A 300 10.25 -25.28 12.74
CA ILE A 300 9.83 -25.88 11.46
C ILE A 300 9.79 -27.41 11.57
N GLU A 301 10.79 -28.05 12.17
CA GLU A 301 10.82 -29.49 12.42
C GLU A 301 9.60 -29.95 13.22
N ASN A 302 9.26 -29.26 14.32
CA ASN A 302 8.08 -29.54 15.12
C ASN A 302 6.78 -29.42 14.32
N ARG A 303 6.63 -28.34 13.55
CA ARG A 303 5.46 -28.11 12.70
C ARG A 303 5.29 -29.22 11.66
N ILE A 304 6.39 -29.68 11.06
CA ILE A 304 6.37 -30.79 10.09
C ILE A 304 6.00 -32.10 10.79
N THR A 305 6.54 -32.35 11.99
CA THR A 305 6.24 -33.53 12.77
C THR A 305 4.76 -33.59 13.14
N GLU A 306 4.20 -32.50 13.67
CA GLU A 306 2.77 -32.40 13.96
C GLU A 306 1.90 -32.64 12.70
N MET A 307 2.33 -32.12 11.57
CA MET A 307 1.64 -32.34 10.29
C MET A 307 1.67 -33.82 9.89
N VAL A 308 2.82 -34.49 10.02
CA VAL A 308 2.95 -35.93 9.74
C VAL A 308 2.08 -36.75 10.67
N ASP A 309 2.06 -36.42 11.98
CA ASP A 309 1.25 -37.14 12.95
C ASP A 309 -0.26 -36.96 12.69
N ASN A 310 -0.67 -35.76 12.28
CA ASN A 310 -2.05 -35.53 11.85
C ASN A 310 -2.41 -36.40 10.62
N TYR A 311 -1.55 -36.48 9.61
CA TYR A 311 -1.80 -37.36 8.45
C TYR A 311 -1.87 -38.83 8.84
N LYS A 312 -0.98 -39.31 9.72
CA LYS A 312 -1.03 -40.72 10.21
C LYS A 312 -2.32 -41.00 10.97
N SER A 313 -2.85 -40.02 11.70
CA SER A 313 -4.12 -40.16 12.44
C SER A 313 -5.34 -40.32 11.54
N LEU A 314 -5.23 -39.93 10.25
CA LEU A 314 -6.29 -40.04 9.24
C LEU A 314 -6.30 -41.42 8.54
N GLU A 315 -5.42 -42.38 8.90
CA GLU A 315 -5.47 -43.71 8.34
C GLU A 315 -6.84 -44.31 8.60
N ILE A 316 -7.59 -44.51 7.52
CA ILE A 316 -8.94 -45.06 7.55
C ILE A 316 -8.81 -46.48 8.05
N ARG A 317 -9.47 -46.80 9.17
CA ARG A 317 -9.67 -48.20 9.57
C ARG A 317 -10.54 -48.86 8.49
N THR A 318 -9.90 -49.50 7.55
CA THR A 318 -10.57 -50.39 6.56
C THR A 318 -11.06 -51.65 7.25
#